data_c378f4fcaaf78bfa36da841c7618ebb2
#
_entry.id   c378f4fcaaf78bfa36da841c7618ebb2
#
_cell.length_a   1.000
_cell.length_b   1.000
_cell.length_c   1.000
_cell.angle_alpha   90.00
_cell.angle_beta   90.00
_cell.angle_gamma   90.00
#
_symmetry.space_group_name_H-M   'P 1'
#
loop_
_entity.id
_entity.type
_entity.pdbx_description
1 polymer ?
#
loop_
_entity_poly.entity_id
_entity_poly.type
_entity_poly.pdbx_seq_one_letter_code
_entity_poly.pdbx_strand_id
1 'polypeptide(L)'
;MVSQPEIRLSYRNNIEQQKLLADFLSRSAHFELSEEQLGKLYDYADLVVDTKEFGNLISAKDSEKFLSRHIADSLVPYIYIVKEAGKRWADMGAGAGCPVFPLAIAMPEMQFYAVEPRHMRVEFMNFAKEKLGLKNLTVVGKRFETSGLTDLDFISCRALSTFENDWERAQPALKNGGLFVTLKSFNSISHLENDPAVHIYKYVLPNEEQDYALVTRGNK
;
A
#
# COMPACT_ATOMS: atom_id res chain seq x y z
N MET A 1 26.38 -31.37 0.84
CA MET A 1 25.20 -31.27 1.75
C MET A 1 24.26 -30.28 1.09
N VAL A 2 23.13 -30.76 0.58
CA VAL A 2 22.08 -29.86 0.09
C VAL A 2 21.37 -29.36 1.34
N SER A 3 21.48 -28.07 1.66
CA SER A 3 20.72 -27.45 2.72
C SER A 3 19.22 -27.70 2.42
N GLN A 4 18.51 -28.33 3.35
CA GLN A 4 17.06 -28.38 3.26
C GLN A 4 16.56 -26.94 3.21
N PRO A 5 15.59 -26.61 2.32
CA PRO A 5 15.01 -25.27 2.32
C PRO A 5 14.38 -25.03 3.69
N GLU A 6 14.82 -23.98 4.38
CA GLU A 6 14.14 -23.50 5.58
C GLU A 6 12.66 -23.30 5.24
N ILE A 7 11.79 -24.00 5.94
CA ILE A 7 10.34 -23.83 5.78
C ILE A 7 10.01 -22.47 6.37
N ARG A 8 9.67 -21.50 5.52
CA ARG A 8 9.22 -20.17 5.99
C ARG A 8 7.93 -20.35 6.83
N LEU A 9 7.93 -19.79 8.01
CA LEU A 9 6.72 -19.71 8.83
C LEU A 9 5.71 -18.78 8.17
N SER A 10 4.44 -19.20 8.12
CA SER A 10 3.33 -18.31 7.78
C SER A 10 3.35 -17.08 8.69
N TYR A 11 2.98 -15.92 8.19
CA TYR A 11 2.91 -14.70 8.99
C TYR A 11 1.91 -14.78 10.14
N ARG A 12 0.92 -15.67 10.07
CA ARG A 12 0.06 -16.01 11.21
C ARG A 12 0.81 -16.65 12.39
N ASN A 13 1.95 -17.29 12.14
CA ASN A 13 2.79 -17.94 13.13
C ASN A 13 4.12 -17.21 13.36
N ASN A 14 4.38 -16.14 12.66
CA ASN A 14 5.59 -15.34 12.79
C ASN A 14 5.40 -14.23 13.83
N ILE A 15 5.53 -14.59 15.10
CA ILE A 15 5.29 -13.68 16.24
C ILE A 15 6.21 -12.47 16.21
N GLU A 16 7.46 -12.63 15.76
CA GLU A 16 8.40 -11.50 15.64
C GLU A 16 7.89 -10.43 14.67
N GLN A 17 7.50 -10.85 13.46
CA GLN A 17 6.99 -9.92 12.45
C GLN A 17 5.66 -9.29 12.88
N GLN A 18 4.79 -10.03 13.55
CA GLN A 18 3.54 -9.49 14.09
C GLN A 18 3.81 -8.45 15.16
N LYS A 19 4.77 -8.71 16.09
CA LYS A 19 5.16 -7.77 17.13
C LYS A 19 5.74 -6.50 16.52
N LEU A 20 6.64 -6.60 15.54
CA LEU A 20 7.22 -5.44 14.85
C LEU A 20 6.13 -4.56 14.20
N LEU A 21 5.14 -5.19 13.57
CA LEU A 21 3.99 -4.46 13.00
C LEU A 21 3.17 -3.80 14.12
N ALA A 22 2.80 -4.53 15.16
CA ALA A 22 2.00 -4.01 16.27
C ALA A 22 2.70 -2.84 16.97
N ASP A 23 3.99 -2.96 17.28
CA ASP A 23 4.79 -1.90 17.88
C ASP A 23 4.86 -0.65 16.99
N PHE A 24 4.95 -0.83 15.66
CA PHE A 24 4.91 0.29 14.71
C PHE A 24 3.55 1.00 14.74
N LEU A 25 2.47 0.24 14.67
CA LEU A 25 1.12 0.79 14.62
C LEU A 25 0.70 1.45 15.94
N SER A 26 1.17 0.94 17.08
CA SER A 26 0.87 1.50 18.42
C SER A 26 1.46 2.90 18.63
N ARG A 27 2.39 3.34 17.78
CA ARG A 27 2.94 4.71 17.83
C ARG A 27 1.90 5.78 17.47
N SER A 28 0.78 5.39 16.88
CA SER A 28 -0.35 6.28 16.57
C SER A 28 -1.56 5.93 17.42
N ALA A 29 -2.06 6.90 18.20
CA ALA A 29 -3.27 6.77 19.01
C ALA A 29 -4.56 6.57 18.18
N HIS A 30 -4.48 6.70 16.85
CA HIS A 30 -5.64 6.62 15.95
C HIS A 30 -5.67 5.32 15.13
N PHE A 31 -4.81 4.36 15.46
CA PHE A 31 -4.72 3.12 14.73
C PHE A 31 -5.45 2.00 15.48
N GLU A 32 -6.60 1.61 14.96
CA GLU A 32 -7.39 0.50 15.50
C GLU A 32 -7.73 -0.47 14.35
N LEU A 33 -7.18 -1.67 14.40
CA LEU A 33 -7.59 -2.79 13.54
C LEU A 33 -8.17 -3.91 14.40
N SER A 34 -9.25 -4.52 13.90
CA SER A 34 -9.79 -5.73 14.51
C SER A 34 -8.86 -6.94 14.28
N GLU A 35 -9.04 -7.98 15.09
CA GLU A 35 -8.33 -9.25 14.90
C GLU A 35 -8.59 -9.85 13.51
N GLU A 36 -9.79 -9.70 12.96
CA GLU A 36 -10.12 -10.13 11.61
C GLU A 36 -9.30 -9.37 10.55
N GLN A 37 -9.18 -8.04 10.69
CA GLN A 37 -8.36 -7.23 9.78
C GLN A 37 -6.88 -7.59 9.86
N LEU A 38 -6.34 -7.77 11.06
CA LEU A 38 -4.97 -8.24 11.27
C LEU A 38 -4.77 -9.61 10.63
N GLY A 39 -5.70 -10.54 10.85
CA GLY A 39 -5.67 -11.85 10.22
C GLY A 39 -5.63 -11.78 8.69
N LYS A 40 -6.45 -10.92 8.07
CA LYS A 40 -6.43 -10.70 6.62
C LYS A 40 -5.12 -10.10 6.11
N LEU A 41 -4.48 -9.21 6.90
CA LEU A 41 -3.16 -8.68 6.56
C LEU A 41 -2.08 -9.77 6.55
N TYR A 42 -2.13 -10.70 7.52
CA TYR A 42 -1.21 -11.86 7.55
C TYR A 42 -1.45 -12.80 6.37
N ASP A 43 -2.72 -13.11 6.07
CA ASP A 43 -3.08 -13.93 4.92
C ASP A 43 -2.64 -13.28 3.60
N TYR A 44 -2.84 -11.97 3.45
CA TYR A 44 -2.36 -11.24 2.28
C TYR A 44 -0.83 -11.30 2.15
N ALA A 45 -0.11 -11.14 3.25
CA ALA A 45 1.35 -11.25 3.25
C ALA A 45 1.81 -12.66 2.82
N ASP A 46 1.16 -13.71 3.31
CA ASP A 46 1.43 -15.08 2.89
C ASP A 46 1.14 -15.29 1.40
N LEU A 47 0.00 -14.80 0.90
CA LEU A 47 -0.34 -14.87 -0.52
C LEU A 47 0.73 -14.21 -1.42
N VAL A 48 1.21 -13.02 -1.06
CA VAL A 48 2.25 -12.31 -1.84
C VAL A 48 3.56 -13.08 -1.87
N VAL A 49 3.95 -13.70 -0.76
CA VAL A 49 5.26 -14.33 -0.61
C VAL A 49 5.28 -15.75 -1.15
N ASP A 50 4.21 -16.52 -0.97
CA ASP A 50 4.18 -17.94 -1.27
C ASP A 50 3.61 -18.29 -2.65
N THR A 51 2.81 -17.39 -3.26
CA THR A 51 2.16 -17.67 -4.54
C THR A 51 3.10 -17.38 -5.71
N LYS A 52 3.76 -18.43 -6.22
CA LYS A 52 4.76 -18.33 -7.30
C LYS A 52 4.19 -18.43 -8.70
N GLU A 53 2.95 -18.90 -8.85
CA GLU A 53 2.29 -19.09 -10.14
C GLU A 53 2.08 -17.78 -10.93
N PHE A 54 2.04 -16.63 -10.25
CA PHE A 54 1.96 -15.30 -10.87
C PHE A 54 3.34 -14.61 -11.03
N GLY A 55 4.44 -15.39 -10.95
CA GLY A 55 5.80 -14.91 -11.03
C GLY A 55 6.31 -14.29 -9.72
N ASN A 56 7.50 -13.69 -9.78
CA ASN A 56 8.09 -13.05 -8.60
C ASN A 56 7.36 -11.75 -8.27
N LEU A 57 6.46 -11.80 -7.29
CA LEU A 57 5.71 -10.65 -6.81
C LEU A 57 6.60 -9.72 -5.97
N ILE A 58 7.57 -10.30 -5.27
CA ILE A 58 8.48 -9.62 -4.36
C ILE A 58 9.87 -10.27 -4.40
N SER A 59 10.90 -9.54 -4.00
CA SER A 59 12.26 -10.10 -3.88
C SER A 59 12.37 -11.06 -2.69
N ALA A 60 13.27 -12.04 -2.77
CA ALA A 60 13.52 -12.97 -1.65
C ALA A 60 13.91 -12.23 -0.37
N LYS A 61 14.72 -11.18 -0.47
CA LYS A 61 15.14 -10.35 0.68
C LYS A 61 13.95 -9.66 1.38
N ASP A 62 12.96 -9.21 0.60
CA ASP A 62 11.80 -8.52 1.14
C ASP A 62 10.74 -9.50 1.68
N SER A 63 10.77 -10.77 1.23
CA SER A 63 9.81 -11.79 1.69
C SER A 63 9.94 -12.11 3.18
N GLU A 64 11.11 -11.95 3.79
CA GLU A 64 11.31 -12.22 5.21
C GLU A 64 10.71 -11.14 6.11
N LYS A 65 10.60 -9.92 5.61
CA LYS A 65 10.14 -8.74 6.33
C LYS A 65 8.94 -8.04 5.67
N PHE A 66 8.16 -8.80 4.91
CA PHE A 66 7.04 -8.22 4.16
C PHE A 66 6.03 -7.55 5.09
N LEU A 67 5.73 -8.16 6.23
CA LEU A 67 4.77 -7.64 7.20
C LEU A 67 5.28 -6.37 7.89
N SER A 68 6.49 -6.40 8.46
CA SER A 68 7.06 -5.28 9.21
C SER A 68 7.50 -4.10 8.33
N ARG A 69 7.73 -4.35 7.02
CA ARG A 69 8.17 -3.32 6.08
C ARG A 69 7.07 -2.89 5.12
N HIS A 70 6.57 -3.82 4.28
CA HIS A 70 5.65 -3.44 3.20
C HIS A 70 4.22 -3.23 3.69
N ILE A 71 3.74 -4.06 4.63
CA ILE A 71 2.41 -3.84 5.24
C ILE A 71 2.44 -2.62 6.15
N ALA A 72 3.45 -2.47 7.01
CA ALA A 72 3.61 -1.30 7.87
C ALA A 72 3.63 0.00 7.06
N ASP A 73 4.48 0.07 6.02
CA ASP A 73 4.56 1.19 5.08
C ASP A 73 3.21 1.50 4.43
N SER A 74 2.51 0.46 3.94
CA SER A 74 1.22 0.59 3.28
C SER A 74 0.10 1.11 4.19
N LEU A 75 0.22 0.95 5.50
CA LEU A 75 -0.76 1.41 6.48
C LEU A 75 -0.52 2.84 6.98
N VAL A 76 0.62 3.46 6.62
CA VAL A 76 0.90 4.85 7.02
C VAL A 76 -0.19 5.83 6.58
N PRO A 77 -0.75 5.77 5.36
CA PRO A 77 -1.86 6.66 4.98
C PRO A 77 -3.10 6.52 5.86
N TYR A 78 -3.36 5.34 6.41
CA TYR A 78 -4.47 5.12 7.35
C TYR A 78 -4.38 6.02 8.59
N ILE A 79 -3.18 6.38 9.02
CA ILE A 79 -2.93 7.17 10.22
C ILE A 79 -3.24 8.66 9.98
N TYR A 80 -2.92 9.16 8.78
CA TYR A 80 -2.90 10.59 8.47
C TYR A 80 -4.10 11.07 7.63
N ILE A 81 -4.88 10.15 7.06
CA ILE A 81 -5.94 10.50 6.13
C ILE A 81 -7.31 10.29 6.78
N VAL A 82 -8.22 11.26 6.56
CA VAL A 82 -9.60 11.18 7.04
C VAL A 82 -10.33 10.02 6.38
N LYS A 83 -10.89 9.14 7.22
CA LYS A 83 -11.64 7.95 6.81
C LYS A 83 -13.12 8.29 6.79
N GLU A 84 -13.69 8.35 5.61
CA GLU A 84 -15.12 8.61 5.42
C GLU A 84 -15.72 7.53 4.53
N ALA A 85 -16.89 7.02 4.93
CA ALA A 85 -17.61 6.02 4.15
C ALA A 85 -17.93 6.53 2.73
N GLY A 86 -17.79 5.63 1.76
CA GLY A 86 -18.08 5.91 0.35
C GLY A 86 -17.00 6.70 -0.40
N LYS A 87 -15.92 7.16 0.26
CA LYS A 87 -14.81 7.80 -0.44
C LYS A 87 -14.13 6.82 -1.40
N ARG A 88 -13.66 7.35 -2.53
CA ARG A 88 -13.07 6.60 -3.64
C ARG A 88 -11.55 6.81 -3.68
N TRP A 89 -10.81 5.71 -3.60
CA TRP A 89 -9.35 5.69 -3.59
C TRP A 89 -8.82 4.84 -4.73
N ALA A 90 -7.99 5.38 -5.61
CA ALA A 90 -7.27 4.61 -6.61
C ALA A 90 -5.78 4.52 -6.29
N ASP A 91 -5.19 3.35 -6.51
CA ASP A 91 -3.73 3.13 -6.40
C ASP A 91 -3.14 2.96 -7.79
N MET A 92 -2.31 3.92 -8.20
CA MET A 92 -1.70 4.00 -9.52
C MET A 92 -0.44 3.16 -9.58
N GLY A 93 -0.46 2.09 -10.38
CA GLY A 93 0.65 1.14 -10.47
C GLY A 93 0.70 0.20 -9.26
N ALA A 94 -0.43 -0.39 -8.89
CA ALA A 94 -0.61 -1.15 -7.66
C ALA A 94 0.36 -2.34 -7.47
N GLY A 95 0.96 -2.85 -8.54
CA GLY A 95 1.92 -3.94 -8.47
C GLY A 95 1.34 -5.21 -7.88
N ALA A 96 1.89 -5.68 -6.76
CA ALA A 96 1.34 -6.80 -6.01
C ALA A 96 0.19 -6.39 -5.08
N GLY A 97 -0.19 -5.09 -5.05
CA GLY A 97 -1.30 -4.59 -4.24
C GLY A 97 -0.89 -3.77 -3.00
N CYS A 98 0.35 -3.25 -2.94
CA CYS A 98 0.78 -2.35 -1.87
C CYS A 98 0.89 -0.91 -2.39
N PRO A 99 0.15 0.05 -1.80
CA PRO A 99 -0.54 -0.02 -0.50
C PRO A 99 -2.02 -0.43 -0.55
N VAL A 100 -2.65 -0.61 -1.70
CA VAL A 100 -4.10 -0.67 -1.85
C VAL A 100 -4.78 -1.83 -1.10
N PHE A 101 -4.18 -3.04 -1.05
CA PHE A 101 -4.76 -4.16 -0.30
C PHE A 101 -4.75 -3.94 1.22
N PRO A 102 -3.61 -3.55 1.85
CA PRO A 102 -3.61 -3.20 3.26
C PRO A 102 -4.62 -2.09 3.60
N LEU A 103 -4.74 -1.07 2.74
CA LEU A 103 -5.70 0.02 2.95
C LEU A 103 -7.16 -0.46 2.81
N ALA A 104 -7.47 -1.30 1.82
CA ALA A 104 -8.80 -1.86 1.63
C ALA A 104 -9.22 -2.78 2.79
N ILE A 105 -8.27 -3.53 3.37
CA ILE A 105 -8.51 -4.32 4.59
C ILE A 105 -8.77 -3.42 5.79
N ALA A 106 -7.97 -2.36 5.95
CA ALA A 106 -8.06 -1.46 7.09
C ALA A 106 -9.27 -0.53 7.05
N MET A 107 -9.77 -0.17 5.85
CA MET A 107 -10.86 0.79 5.64
C MET A 107 -11.99 0.18 4.81
N PRO A 108 -12.77 -0.76 5.35
CA PRO A 108 -13.80 -1.51 4.62
C PRO A 108 -14.95 -0.63 4.10
N GLU A 109 -15.16 0.55 4.68
CA GLU A 109 -16.21 1.51 4.31
C GLU A 109 -15.87 2.37 3.09
N MET A 110 -14.60 2.36 2.64
CA MET A 110 -14.13 3.10 1.47
C MET A 110 -14.10 2.19 0.24
N GLN A 111 -14.13 2.79 -0.97
CA GLN A 111 -14.03 2.07 -2.25
C GLN A 111 -12.63 2.20 -2.84
N PHE A 112 -11.98 1.08 -3.09
CA PHE A 112 -10.62 1.03 -3.60
C PHE A 112 -10.54 0.52 -5.04
N TYR A 113 -9.61 1.08 -5.82
CA TYR A 113 -9.29 0.69 -7.19
C TYR A 113 -7.80 0.41 -7.32
N ALA A 114 -7.43 -0.85 -7.54
CA ALA A 114 -6.05 -1.25 -7.81
C ALA A 114 -5.79 -1.18 -9.33
N VAL A 115 -5.05 -0.18 -9.79
CA VAL A 115 -4.81 0.03 -11.23
C VAL A 115 -3.41 -0.44 -11.60
N GLU A 116 -3.33 -1.45 -12.47
CA GLU A 116 -2.06 -2.09 -12.86
C GLU A 116 -2.17 -2.64 -14.29
N PRO A 117 -1.25 -2.28 -15.21
CA PRO A 117 -1.33 -2.77 -16.59
C PRO A 117 -0.75 -4.16 -16.81
N ARG A 118 0.08 -4.70 -15.91
CA ARG A 118 0.76 -5.98 -16.09
C ARG A 118 -0.17 -7.15 -15.77
N HIS A 119 -0.44 -7.99 -16.75
CA HIS A 119 -1.41 -9.08 -16.67
C HIS A 119 -1.21 -9.98 -15.44
N MET A 120 -0.01 -10.52 -15.21
CA MET A 120 0.24 -11.42 -14.09
C MET A 120 0.00 -10.79 -12.72
N ARG A 121 0.21 -9.46 -12.59
CA ARG A 121 -0.11 -8.72 -11.36
C ARG A 121 -1.61 -8.55 -11.17
N VAL A 122 -2.33 -8.32 -12.26
CA VAL A 122 -3.81 -8.24 -12.26
C VAL A 122 -4.42 -9.58 -11.86
N GLU A 123 -3.92 -10.68 -12.43
CA GLU A 123 -4.37 -12.05 -12.09
C GLU A 123 -4.12 -12.34 -10.60
N PHE A 124 -2.92 -12.04 -10.10
CA PHE A 124 -2.62 -12.18 -8.68
C PHE A 124 -3.57 -11.37 -7.79
N MET A 125 -3.79 -10.09 -8.12
CA MET A 125 -4.66 -9.23 -7.32
C MET A 125 -6.11 -9.70 -7.33
N ASN A 126 -6.64 -10.22 -8.45
CA ASN A 126 -7.96 -10.81 -8.50
C ASN A 126 -8.04 -12.07 -7.62
N PHE A 127 -7.06 -12.96 -7.72
CA PHE A 127 -6.94 -14.14 -6.88
C PHE A 127 -6.89 -13.77 -5.37
N ALA A 128 -6.01 -12.84 -4.98
CA ALA A 128 -5.87 -12.41 -3.60
C ALA A 128 -7.14 -11.73 -3.07
N LYS A 129 -7.78 -10.86 -3.88
CA LYS A 129 -9.05 -10.23 -3.56
C LYS A 129 -10.15 -11.24 -3.22
N GLU A 130 -10.30 -12.29 -4.04
CA GLU A 130 -11.28 -13.37 -3.83
C GLU A 130 -10.96 -14.14 -2.54
N LYS A 131 -9.71 -14.56 -2.36
CA LYS A 131 -9.27 -15.29 -1.16
C LYS A 131 -9.51 -14.53 0.14
N LEU A 132 -9.32 -13.22 0.13
CA LEU A 132 -9.49 -12.35 1.30
C LEU A 132 -10.92 -11.82 1.45
N GLY A 133 -11.80 -12.06 0.48
CA GLY A 133 -13.19 -11.61 0.50
C GLY A 133 -13.34 -10.07 0.47
N LEU A 134 -12.45 -9.35 -0.24
CA LEU A 134 -12.46 -7.88 -0.29
C LEU A 134 -13.52 -7.37 -1.27
N LYS A 135 -14.69 -7.00 -0.75
CA LYS A 135 -15.81 -6.50 -1.56
C LYS A 135 -15.65 -5.03 -1.97
N ASN A 136 -14.87 -4.28 -1.21
CA ASN A 136 -14.61 -2.86 -1.40
C ASN A 136 -13.39 -2.56 -2.31
N LEU A 137 -12.83 -3.57 -2.98
CA LEU A 137 -11.69 -3.45 -3.88
C LEU A 137 -12.05 -3.87 -5.30
N THR A 138 -11.71 -3.04 -6.28
CA THR A 138 -11.83 -3.35 -7.72
C THR A 138 -10.45 -3.33 -8.36
N VAL A 139 -10.10 -4.41 -9.08
CA VAL A 139 -8.84 -4.49 -9.85
C VAL A 139 -9.10 -4.00 -11.27
N VAL A 140 -8.28 -3.06 -11.75
CA VAL A 140 -8.39 -2.43 -13.06
C VAL A 140 -7.14 -2.74 -13.88
N GLY A 141 -7.25 -3.66 -14.83
CA GLY A 141 -6.15 -4.15 -15.68
C GLY A 141 -5.80 -3.20 -16.83
N LYS A 142 -5.46 -1.95 -16.52
CA LYS A 142 -5.15 -0.88 -17.49
C LYS A 142 -4.03 0.02 -16.98
N ARG A 143 -3.46 0.85 -17.86
CA ARG A 143 -2.69 2.02 -17.45
C ARG A 143 -3.63 3.01 -16.75
N PHE A 144 -3.12 3.75 -15.76
CA PHE A 144 -3.95 4.67 -14.97
C PHE A 144 -4.63 5.71 -15.86
N GLU A 145 -3.91 6.30 -16.80
CA GLU A 145 -4.37 7.34 -17.73
C GLU A 145 -5.49 6.88 -18.66
N THR A 146 -5.63 5.57 -18.85
CA THR A 146 -6.65 4.95 -19.70
C THR A 146 -7.67 4.13 -18.91
N SER A 147 -7.62 4.20 -17.58
CA SER A 147 -8.52 3.45 -16.69
C SER A 147 -9.98 3.89 -16.79
N GLY A 148 -10.22 5.16 -17.13
CA GLY A 148 -11.54 5.81 -17.11
C GLY A 148 -11.99 6.24 -15.71
N LEU A 149 -11.11 6.16 -14.70
CA LEU A 149 -11.41 6.62 -13.35
C LEU A 149 -11.28 8.15 -13.29
N THR A 150 -12.31 8.79 -12.73
CA THR A 150 -12.40 10.25 -12.50
C THR A 150 -13.05 10.53 -11.16
N ASP A 151 -13.04 11.77 -10.72
CA ASP A 151 -13.68 12.23 -9.47
C ASP A 151 -13.26 11.43 -8.24
N LEU A 152 -11.98 11.10 -8.16
CA LEU A 152 -11.40 10.35 -7.06
C LEU A 152 -11.12 11.28 -5.87
N ASP A 153 -11.45 10.80 -4.67
CA ASP A 153 -11.11 11.49 -3.42
C ASP A 153 -9.62 11.38 -3.13
N PHE A 154 -9.06 10.19 -3.40
CA PHE A 154 -7.66 9.89 -3.15
C PHE A 154 -7.04 9.14 -4.33
N ILE A 155 -5.79 9.47 -4.62
CA ILE A 155 -4.95 8.67 -5.53
C ILE A 155 -3.63 8.42 -4.83
N SER A 156 -3.26 7.14 -4.70
CA SER A 156 -1.95 6.76 -4.19
C SER A 156 -1.04 6.21 -5.29
N CYS A 157 0.25 6.26 -5.02
CA CYS A 157 1.25 5.44 -5.69
C CYS A 157 2.43 5.16 -4.75
N ARG A 158 3.16 4.07 -5.01
CA ARG A 158 4.39 3.72 -4.30
C ARG A 158 5.46 3.30 -5.29
N ALA A 159 6.69 3.86 -5.16
CA ALA A 159 7.86 3.50 -5.96
C ALA A 159 7.62 3.46 -7.49
N LEU A 160 6.80 4.38 -8.00
CA LEU A 160 6.44 4.40 -9.42
C LEU A 160 7.39 5.28 -10.24
N SER A 161 7.52 6.58 -9.86
CA SER A 161 8.33 7.57 -10.58
C SER A 161 8.78 8.69 -9.62
N THR A 162 9.18 9.87 -10.13
CA THR A 162 9.38 11.07 -9.30
C THR A 162 8.03 11.58 -8.79
N PHE A 163 8.06 12.42 -7.74
CA PHE A 163 6.84 13.00 -7.18
C PHE A 163 6.07 13.81 -8.24
N GLU A 164 6.79 14.64 -8.99
CA GLU A 164 6.23 15.54 -10.01
C GLU A 164 5.53 14.75 -11.12
N ASN A 165 6.21 13.75 -11.68
CA ASN A 165 5.64 12.89 -12.72
C ASN A 165 4.40 12.11 -12.22
N ASP A 166 4.46 11.61 -10.99
CA ASP A 166 3.34 10.88 -10.39
C ASP A 166 2.15 11.82 -10.14
N TRP A 167 2.41 13.06 -9.69
CA TRP A 167 1.40 14.10 -9.52
C TRP A 167 0.72 14.49 -10.84
N GLU A 168 1.50 14.78 -11.89
CA GLU A 168 0.97 15.15 -13.21
C GLU A 168 0.03 14.08 -13.78
N ARG A 169 0.32 12.81 -13.52
CA ARG A 169 -0.50 11.68 -13.95
C ARG A 169 -1.77 11.51 -13.10
N ALA A 170 -1.69 11.80 -11.81
CA ALA A 170 -2.79 11.63 -10.85
C ALA A 170 -3.79 12.78 -10.91
N GLN A 171 -3.31 14.02 -11.00
CA GLN A 171 -4.11 15.24 -10.86
C GLN A 171 -5.39 15.26 -11.72
N PRO A 172 -5.39 14.88 -13.03
CA PRO A 172 -6.59 14.95 -13.87
C PRO A 172 -7.75 14.05 -13.42
N ALA A 173 -7.45 13.02 -12.62
CA ALA A 173 -8.46 12.09 -12.12
C ALA A 173 -8.94 12.42 -10.69
N LEU A 174 -8.28 13.35 -9.99
CA LEU A 174 -8.71 13.83 -8.69
C LEU A 174 -9.87 14.83 -8.83
N LYS A 175 -10.84 14.74 -7.94
CA LYS A 175 -11.84 15.78 -7.78
C LYS A 175 -11.25 17.06 -7.17
N ASN A 176 -11.98 18.18 -7.24
CA ASN A 176 -11.62 19.38 -6.48
C ASN A 176 -11.60 19.05 -4.98
N GLY A 177 -10.50 19.40 -4.30
CA GLY A 177 -10.25 19.03 -2.91
C GLY A 177 -9.85 17.56 -2.70
N GLY A 178 -9.67 16.79 -3.78
CA GLY A 178 -9.09 15.45 -3.71
C GLY A 178 -7.61 15.48 -3.38
N LEU A 179 -7.07 14.38 -2.87
CA LEU A 179 -5.72 14.31 -2.32
C LEU A 179 -4.88 13.25 -3.04
N PHE A 180 -3.73 13.68 -3.58
CA PHE A 180 -2.67 12.77 -4.02
C PHE A 180 -1.81 12.36 -2.82
N VAL A 181 -1.48 11.08 -2.75
CA VAL A 181 -0.79 10.43 -1.62
C VAL A 181 0.33 9.56 -2.15
N THR A 182 1.56 9.76 -1.71
CA THR A 182 2.66 8.86 -2.12
C THR A 182 3.58 8.53 -0.95
N LEU A 183 4.15 7.33 -0.99
CA LEU A 183 5.09 6.80 -0.02
C LEU A 183 6.48 6.75 -0.69
N LYS A 184 7.45 7.47 -0.13
CA LYS A 184 8.80 7.61 -0.71
C LYS A 184 9.87 7.60 0.38
N SER A 185 11.12 7.31 -0.01
CA SER A 185 12.25 7.61 0.87
C SER A 185 12.36 9.12 1.04
N PHE A 186 12.63 9.59 2.27
CA PHE A 186 12.70 11.02 2.55
C PHE A 186 13.75 11.74 1.69
N ASN A 187 14.91 11.11 1.46
CA ASN A 187 15.97 11.66 0.64
C ASN A 187 15.53 11.98 -0.80
N SER A 188 14.58 11.22 -1.36
CA SER A 188 14.09 11.43 -2.73
C SER A 188 13.12 12.60 -2.88
N ILE A 189 12.62 13.14 -1.76
CA ILE A 189 11.60 14.21 -1.74
C ILE A 189 12.00 15.39 -0.85
N SER A 190 13.20 15.42 -0.31
CA SER A 190 13.66 16.49 0.59
C SER A 190 13.60 17.89 -0.04
N HIS A 191 13.71 17.97 -1.37
CA HIS A 191 13.55 19.22 -2.12
C HIS A 191 12.13 19.82 -2.04
N LEU A 192 11.13 19.05 -1.63
CA LEU A 192 9.74 19.48 -1.47
C LEU A 192 9.44 20.06 -0.08
N GLU A 193 10.37 20.06 0.87
CA GLU A 193 10.11 20.50 2.25
C GLU A 193 9.61 21.95 2.36
N ASN A 194 9.96 22.79 1.39
CA ASN A 194 9.53 24.19 1.36
C ASN A 194 8.39 24.47 0.35
N ASP A 195 7.80 23.46 -0.27
CA ASP A 195 6.64 23.62 -1.16
C ASP A 195 5.35 23.75 -0.30
N PRO A 196 4.69 24.92 -0.27
CA PRO A 196 3.49 25.14 0.53
C PRO A 196 2.27 24.31 0.07
N ALA A 197 2.33 23.71 -1.12
CA ALA A 197 1.26 22.86 -1.65
C ALA A 197 1.41 21.40 -1.22
N VAL A 198 2.50 21.05 -0.52
CA VAL A 198 2.87 19.69 -0.16
C VAL A 198 2.93 19.54 1.36
N HIS A 199 2.36 18.49 1.90
CA HIS A 199 2.54 18.10 3.30
C HIS A 199 3.37 16.83 3.37
N ILE A 200 4.38 16.82 4.24
CA ILE A 200 5.33 15.72 4.42
C ILE A 200 5.28 15.23 5.86
N TYR A 201 4.98 13.93 6.03
CA TYR A 201 4.98 13.25 7.31
C TYR A 201 6.10 12.21 7.33
N LYS A 202 7.17 12.50 8.08
CA LYS A 202 8.33 11.61 8.21
C LYS A 202 8.02 10.46 9.17
N TYR A 203 8.51 9.26 8.85
CA TYR A 203 8.43 8.08 9.71
C TYR A 203 9.60 7.13 9.45
N VAL A 204 9.83 6.23 10.41
CA VAL A 204 10.83 5.18 10.32
C VAL A 204 10.13 3.83 10.41
N LEU A 205 10.42 2.93 9.48
CA LEU A 205 9.89 1.57 9.48
C LEU A 205 10.62 0.68 10.50
N PRO A 206 9.99 -0.40 10.98
CA PRO A 206 10.64 -1.34 11.89
C PRO A 206 11.97 -1.87 11.35
N ASN A 207 13.02 -1.81 12.16
CA ASN A 207 14.37 -2.28 11.83
C ASN A 207 14.99 -1.65 10.55
N GLU A 208 14.53 -0.45 10.19
CA GLU A 208 15.13 0.35 9.11
C GLU A 208 15.78 1.60 9.75
N GLU A 209 16.94 1.99 9.23
CA GLU A 209 17.64 3.23 9.64
C GLU A 209 17.26 4.43 8.77
N GLN A 210 16.65 4.15 7.63
CA GLN A 210 16.28 5.15 6.64
C GLN A 210 14.97 5.85 7.01
N ASP A 211 14.92 7.18 6.85
CA ASP A 211 13.70 7.95 6.92
C ASP A 211 12.85 7.76 5.66
N TYR A 212 11.57 7.53 5.90
CA TYR A 212 10.51 7.48 4.89
C TYR A 212 9.57 8.66 5.06
N ALA A 213 8.77 8.93 4.04
CA ALA A 213 7.78 9.99 4.10
C ALA A 213 6.49 9.59 3.39
N LEU A 214 5.38 9.87 4.05
CA LEU A 214 4.09 10.07 3.42
C LEU A 214 4.04 11.50 2.90
N VAL A 215 3.84 11.67 1.62
CA VAL A 215 3.74 12.98 0.95
C VAL A 215 2.33 13.13 0.40
N THR A 216 1.70 14.26 0.69
CA THR A 216 0.36 14.57 0.19
C THR A 216 0.32 15.91 -0.51
N ARG A 217 -0.52 16.00 -1.57
CA ARG A 217 -0.79 17.24 -2.31
C ARG A 217 -2.27 17.31 -2.67
N GLY A 218 -2.92 18.42 -2.33
CA GLY A 218 -4.31 18.68 -2.65
C GLY A 218 -4.52 19.15 -4.10
N ASN A 219 -5.60 18.68 -4.74
CA ASN A 219 -6.08 19.22 -6.00
C ASN A 219 -6.98 20.44 -5.70
N LYS A 220 -6.67 21.60 -6.31
CA LYS A 220 -7.40 22.86 -6.10
C LYS A 220 -8.61 22.97 -7.01
#